data_4a04c833b827472df5166026e15be26c
#
_entry.id   4a04c833b827472df5166026e15be26c
#
_cell.length_a   1.000
_cell.length_b   1.000
_cell.length_c   1.000
_cell.angle_alpha   90.00
_cell.angle_beta   90.00
_cell.angle_gamma   90.00
#
_symmetry.space_group_name_H-M   'P 1'
#
loop_
_entity.id
_entity.type
_entity.pdbx_description
1 polymer ?
#
loop_
_entity_poly.entity_id
_entity_poly.type
_entity_poly.pdbx_seq_one_letter_code
_entity_poly.pdbx_strand_id
1 'polypeptide(L)'
;MKSLLFSPGPVMVEAPVREALMHYDICHRSPEFEEMFAGLQEKIKRLFQADDSYYSLVISGSGTSANETCLSSVFKPGDMALLLNNGEFGGRLDEILTKYNVPTVRIEPGWANTFDMAQVEQALKENPAITFICMVFHETSTSMINPVHEVGLLAKKYGKRLFVDCVSAAAGQFIDVVNNNIDICTSVGGKCLGAFPGAAYVCAKEDLLQSVPAEQGKNVYLNLGKHYAMAKKCHQTPNTPNVTLFWAL
;
A
#
# COMPACT_ATOMS: atom_id res chain seq x y z
N MET A 1 -30.55 -20.95 -2.74
CA MET A 1 -30.51 -19.51 -2.38
C MET A 1 -29.03 -19.12 -2.32
N LYS A 2 -28.58 -18.06 -3.00
CA LYS A 2 -27.20 -17.58 -2.87
C LYS A 2 -27.09 -16.87 -1.51
N SER A 3 -26.10 -17.24 -0.70
CA SER A 3 -25.81 -16.51 0.53
C SER A 3 -25.24 -15.14 0.20
N LEU A 4 -25.64 -14.10 0.93
CA LEU A 4 -25.02 -12.79 0.89
C LEU A 4 -23.78 -12.80 1.80
N LEU A 5 -22.69 -12.24 1.30
CA LEU A 5 -21.44 -12.13 2.04
C LEU A 5 -21.36 -10.75 2.69
N PHE A 6 -21.43 -10.70 4.03
CA PHE A 6 -21.32 -9.48 4.84
C PHE A 6 -20.00 -9.47 5.62
N SER A 7 -18.89 -9.64 4.91
CA SER A 7 -17.55 -9.54 5.51
C SER A 7 -16.88 -8.24 5.08
N PRO A 8 -15.92 -7.71 5.86
CA PRO A 8 -15.15 -6.54 5.46
C PRO A 8 -14.20 -6.81 4.29
N GLY A 9 -14.06 -8.08 3.91
CA GLY A 9 -13.30 -8.55 2.76
C GLY A 9 -12.82 -10.01 2.93
N PRO A 10 -12.94 -10.85 1.86
CA PRO A 10 -13.41 -10.48 0.51
C PRO A 10 -14.87 -10.05 0.50
N VAL A 11 -15.24 -9.22 -0.47
CA VAL A 11 -16.59 -8.65 -0.62
C VAL A 11 -17.36 -9.32 -1.76
N MET A 12 -18.66 -9.04 -1.86
CA MET A 12 -19.46 -9.40 -3.05
C MET A 12 -18.91 -8.64 -4.26
N VAL A 13 -18.76 -9.36 -5.37
CA VAL A 13 -18.25 -8.80 -6.63
C VAL A 13 -19.40 -8.67 -7.63
N GLU A 14 -19.56 -7.51 -8.25
CA GLU A 14 -20.59 -7.22 -9.21
C GLU A 14 -20.40 -7.95 -10.55
N ALA A 15 -21.49 -8.10 -11.32
CA ALA A 15 -21.49 -8.85 -12.57
C ALA A 15 -20.45 -8.35 -13.59
N PRO A 16 -20.31 -7.04 -13.88
CA PRO A 16 -19.32 -6.57 -14.86
C PRO A 16 -17.88 -6.95 -14.50
N VAL A 17 -17.52 -6.93 -13.20
CA VAL A 17 -16.20 -7.32 -12.73
C VAL A 17 -16.00 -8.85 -12.88
N ARG A 18 -17.07 -9.63 -12.69
CA ARG A 18 -17.03 -11.09 -12.93
C ARG A 18 -16.88 -11.42 -14.40
N GLU A 19 -17.55 -10.69 -15.26
CA GLU A 19 -17.48 -10.85 -16.72
C GLU A 19 -16.07 -10.52 -17.24
N ALA A 20 -15.37 -9.57 -16.64
CA ALA A 20 -13.99 -9.25 -16.97
C ALA A 20 -13.03 -10.44 -16.80
N LEU A 21 -13.35 -11.43 -15.93
CA LEU A 21 -12.55 -12.65 -15.82
C LEU A 21 -12.63 -13.55 -17.08
N MET A 22 -13.61 -13.33 -17.96
CA MET A 22 -13.77 -14.06 -19.21
C MET A 22 -13.03 -13.42 -20.38
N HIS A 23 -12.22 -12.40 -20.11
CA HIS A 23 -11.36 -11.81 -21.13
C HIS A 23 -10.41 -12.86 -21.69
N TYR A 24 -10.12 -12.78 -23.00
CA TYR A 24 -9.20 -13.71 -23.63
C TYR A 24 -7.76 -13.57 -23.09
N ASP A 25 -7.00 -14.65 -23.23
CA ASP A 25 -5.63 -14.69 -22.73
C ASP A 25 -4.71 -13.76 -23.52
N ILE A 26 -3.94 -12.95 -22.80
CA ILE A 26 -2.88 -12.09 -23.35
C ILE A 26 -1.55 -12.37 -22.65
N CYS A 27 -0.48 -12.17 -23.39
CA CYS A 27 0.87 -12.27 -22.83
C CYS A 27 1.21 -11.01 -22.02
N HIS A 28 1.69 -11.18 -20.79
CA HIS A 28 2.13 -10.06 -19.94
C HIS A 28 3.37 -9.30 -20.48
N ARG A 29 3.86 -9.67 -21.67
CA ARG A 29 4.92 -8.99 -22.42
C ARG A 29 4.40 -8.39 -23.74
N SER A 30 3.10 -8.43 -24.00
CA SER A 30 2.51 -7.87 -25.20
C SER A 30 2.17 -6.39 -25.05
N PRO A 31 2.10 -5.62 -26.16
CA PRO A 31 1.67 -4.22 -26.13
C PRO A 31 0.28 -4.03 -25.51
N GLU A 32 -0.62 -5.00 -25.71
CA GLU A 32 -1.97 -4.99 -25.14
C GLU A 32 -1.95 -5.03 -23.60
N PHE A 33 -1.06 -5.85 -23.02
CA PHE A 33 -0.86 -5.85 -21.58
C PHE A 33 -0.27 -4.52 -21.10
N GLU A 34 0.68 -3.94 -21.82
CA GLU A 34 1.29 -2.66 -21.49
C GLU A 34 0.24 -1.53 -21.45
N GLU A 35 -0.66 -1.50 -22.43
CA GLU A 35 -1.77 -0.54 -22.47
C GLU A 35 -2.72 -0.72 -21.29
N MET A 36 -3.16 -1.95 -21.03
CA MET A 36 -4.02 -2.27 -19.89
C MET A 36 -3.35 -1.88 -18.57
N PHE A 37 -2.08 -2.24 -18.37
CA PHE A 37 -1.35 -1.95 -17.15
C PHE A 37 -1.14 -0.45 -16.94
N ALA A 38 -0.81 0.31 -18.00
CA ALA A 38 -0.74 1.77 -17.95
C ALA A 38 -2.08 2.39 -17.55
N GLY A 39 -3.18 1.87 -18.13
CA GLY A 39 -4.54 2.30 -17.76
C GLY A 39 -4.87 2.06 -16.28
N LEU A 40 -4.46 0.91 -15.72
CA LEU A 40 -4.60 0.61 -14.29
C LEU A 40 -3.80 1.59 -13.44
N GLN A 41 -2.57 1.88 -13.83
CA GLN A 41 -1.71 2.82 -13.11
C GLN A 41 -2.37 4.19 -12.98
N GLU A 42 -2.92 4.72 -14.06
CA GLU A 42 -3.62 6.00 -14.05
C GLU A 42 -4.93 5.99 -13.23
N LYS A 43 -5.68 4.89 -13.27
CA LYS A 43 -6.88 4.73 -12.44
C LYS A 43 -6.52 4.71 -10.94
N ILE A 44 -5.44 4.03 -10.55
CA ILE A 44 -4.97 3.98 -9.17
C ILE A 44 -4.50 5.37 -8.71
N LYS A 45 -3.75 6.12 -9.53
CA LYS A 45 -3.38 7.50 -9.21
C LYS A 45 -4.62 8.36 -8.94
N ARG A 46 -5.63 8.27 -9.81
CA ARG A 46 -6.90 9.00 -9.61
C ARG A 46 -7.64 8.59 -8.34
N LEU A 47 -7.65 7.29 -8.02
CA LEU A 47 -8.28 6.77 -6.78
C LEU A 47 -7.70 7.44 -5.54
N PHE A 48 -6.39 7.70 -5.54
CA PHE A 48 -5.66 8.30 -4.42
C PHE A 48 -5.46 9.82 -4.55
N GLN A 49 -6.09 10.50 -5.51
CA GLN A 49 -5.90 11.92 -5.80
C GLN A 49 -4.42 12.30 -5.98
N ALA A 50 -3.63 11.38 -6.50
CA ALA A 50 -2.19 11.55 -6.71
C ALA A 50 -1.90 12.46 -7.91
N ASP A 51 -0.95 13.35 -7.76
CA ASP A 51 -0.41 14.18 -8.84
C ASP A 51 0.72 13.48 -9.61
N ASP A 52 1.40 14.21 -10.50
CA ASP A 52 2.46 13.66 -11.34
C ASP A 52 3.75 13.32 -10.58
N SER A 53 3.87 13.70 -9.31
CA SER A 53 4.99 13.28 -8.46
C SER A 53 4.84 11.84 -7.92
N TYR A 54 3.70 11.20 -8.17
CA TYR A 54 3.42 9.82 -7.77
C TYR A 54 3.44 8.85 -8.94
N TYR A 55 3.75 7.61 -8.62
CA TYR A 55 3.71 6.48 -9.52
C TYR A 55 2.97 5.31 -8.87
N SER A 56 2.20 4.55 -9.65
CA SER A 56 1.45 3.42 -9.13
C SER A 56 1.89 2.09 -9.72
N LEU A 57 1.74 1.02 -8.96
CA LEU A 57 2.14 -0.33 -9.29
C LEU A 57 1.02 -1.31 -8.98
N VAL A 58 0.90 -2.37 -9.77
CA VAL A 58 0.00 -3.49 -9.48
C VAL A 58 0.82 -4.75 -9.29
N ILE A 59 0.51 -5.51 -8.25
CA ILE A 59 1.25 -6.70 -7.81
C ILE A 59 0.26 -7.85 -7.66
N SER A 60 0.54 -9.01 -8.22
CA SER A 60 -0.26 -10.20 -7.94
C SER A 60 -0.08 -10.63 -6.49
N GLY A 61 -1.16 -10.55 -5.71
CA GLY A 61 -1.14 -10.92 -4.30
C GLY A 61 -2.21 -10.23 -3.47
N SER A 62 -2.12 -10.40 -2.17
CA SER A 62 -3.00 -9.80 -1.16
C SER A 62 -2.55 -8.40 -0.76
N GLY A 63 -3.39 -7.66 0.00
CA GLY A 63 -2.97 -6.41 0.63
C GLY A 63 -1.71 -6.59 1.50
N THR A 64 -1.60 -7.72 2.21
CA THR A 64 -0.41 -8.05 3.00
C THR A 64 0.84 -8.16 2.13
N SER A 65 0.74 -8.73 0.91
CA SER A 65 1.89 -8.79 0.01
C SER A 65 2.33 -7.41 -0.49
N ALA A 66 1.39 -6.46 -0.67
CA ALA A 66 1.75 -5.08 -1.00
C ALA A 66 2.46 -4.39 0.18
N ASN A 67 1.93 -4.55 1.41
CA ASN A 67 2.58 -4.04 2.62
C ASN A 67 4.00 -4.60 2.77
N GLU A 68 4.16 -5.91 2.63
CA GLU A 68 5.45 -6.57 2.75
C GLU A 68 6.41 -6.15 1.63
N THR A 69 5.93 -6.01 0.39
CA THR A 69 6.74 -5.50 -0.73
C THR A 69 7.31 -4.12 -0.41
N CYS A 70 6.49 -3.23 0.12
CA CYS A 70 6.90 -1.88 0.48
C CYS A 70 7.86 -1.88 1.67
N LEU A 71 7.43 -2.41 2.81
CA LEU A 71 8.17 -2.33 4.07
C LEU A 71 9.49 -3.12 4.06
N SER A 72 9.56 -4.23 3.29
CA SER A 72 10.82 -4.97 3.12
C SER A 72 11.84 -4.25 2.23
N SER A 73 11.39 -3.27 1.44
CA SER A 73 12.22 -2.64 0.40
C SER A 73 12.66 -1.21 0.71
N VAL A 74 11.86 -0.42 1.46
CA VAL A 74 12.11 1.02 1.63
C VAL A 74 13.14 1.36 2.69
N PHE A 75 13.36 0.48 3.68
CA PHE A 75 14.30 0.73 4.78
C PHE A 75 15.73 0.36 4.40
N LYS A 76 16.64 1.31 4.61
CA LYS A 76 18.08 1.18 4.42
C LYS A 76 18.77 0.86 5.76
N PRO A 77 20.01 0.36 5.76
CA PRO A 77 20.79 0.21 6.99
C PRO A 77 20.86 1.54 7.76
N GLY A 78 20.52 1.52 9.04
CA GLY A 78 20.46 2.70 9.90
C GLY A 78 19.10 3.39 9.97
N ASP A 79 18.16 3.05 9.10
CA ASP A 79 16.78 3.56 9.17
C ASP A 79 16.03 2.94 10.36
N MET A 80 15.03 3.69 10.84
CA MET A 80 14.13 3.31 11.92
C MET A 80 12.69 3.64 11.54
N ALA A 81 11.75 2.80 11.94
CA ALA A 81 10.32 3.05 11.82
C ALA A 81 9.73 3.63 13.12
N LEU A 82 8.73 4.50 12.99
CA LEU A 82 7.73 4.78 14.02
C LEU A 82 6.44 4.07 13.61
N LEU A 83 6.03 3.06 14.36
CA LEU A 83 4.78 2.33 14.12
C LEU A 83 3.67 2.84 15.02
N LEU A 84 2.54 3.20 14.43
CA LEU A 84 1.30 3.51 15.12
C LEU A 84 0.37 2.30 15.00
N ASN A 85 0.14 1.60 16.13
CA ASN A 85 -0.59 0.33 16.17
C ASN A 85 -1.74 0.38 17.17
N ASN A 86 -2.99 0.23 16.71
CA ASN A 86 -4.19 0.17 17.54
C ASN A 86 -5.15 -0.97 17.18
N GLY A 87 -4.63 -2.03 16.51
CA GLY A 87 -5.40 -3.21 16.16
C GLY A 87 -4.60 -4.29 15.42
N GLU A 88 -5.32 -5.24 14.87
CA GLU A 88 -4.75 -6.44 14.21
C GLU A 88 -3.86 -6.10 13.00
N PHE A 89 -4.30 -5.13 12.17
CA PHE A 89 -3.56 -4.80 10.95
C PHE A 89 -2.36 -3.92 11.24
N GLY A 90 -2.41 -3.08 12.28
CA GLY A 90 -1.24 -2.44 12.84
C GLY A 90 -0.22 -3.46 13.36
N GLY A 91 -0.68 -4.50 14.07
CA GLY A 91 0.15 -5.62 14.51
C GLY A 91 0.80 -6.39 13.35
N ARG A 92 0.11 -6.50 12.20
CA ARG A 92 0.68 -7.12 10.99
C ARG A 92 1.81 -6.29 10.37
N LEU A 93 1.70 -4.97 10.39
CA LEU A 93 2.82 -4.10 10.00
C LEU A 93 4.02 -4.31 10.94
N ASP A 94 3.77 -4.47 12.26
CA ASP A 94 4.81 -4.77 13.23
C ASP A 94 5.51 -6.11 12.96
N GLU A 95 4.73 -7.15 12.63
CA GLU A 95 5.27 -8.45 12.26
C GLU A 95 6.21 -8.34 11.04
N ILE A 96 5.81 -7.59 10.00
CA ILE A 96 6.64 -7.36 8.82
C ILE A 96 7.92 -6.61 9.21
N LEU A 97 7.83 -5.48 9.91
CA LEU A 97 8.98 -4.70 10.33
C LEU A 97 9.96 -5.53 11.16
N THR A 98 9.45 -6.31 12.10
CA THR A 98 10.23 -7.22 12.94
C THR A 98 10.92 -8.31 12.11
N LYS A 99 10.19 -8.94 11.17
CA LYS A 99 10.73 -10.01 10.31
C LYS A 99 11.89 -9.53 9.45
N TYR A 100 11.84 -8.28 9.01
CA TYR A 100 12.91 -7.67 8.21
C TYR A 100 13.96 -6.92 9.04
N ASN A 101 13.95 -7.08 10.37
CA ASN A 101 14.88 -6.48 11.31
C ASN A 101 14.95 -4.95 11.19
N VAL A 102 13.80 -4.28 11.01
CA VAL A 102 13.71 -2.82 11.03
C VAL A 102 13.61 -2.35 12.47
N PRO A 103 14.56 -1.54 12.98
CA PRO A 103 14.42 -0.92 14.29
C PRO A 103 13.13 -0.11 14.36
N THR A 104 12.30 -0.32 15.39
CA THR A 104 10.94 0.24 15.43
C THR A 104 10.63 0.81 16.80
N VAL A 105 10.30 2.09 16.84
CA VAL A 105 9.60 2.73 17.97
C VAL A 105 8.10 2.47 17.79
N ARG A 106 7.40 2.08 18.86
CA ARG A 106 5.98 1.73 18.83
C ARG A 106 5.16 2.66 19.69
N ILE A 107 4.04 3.13 19.15
CA ILE A 107 2.97 3.80 19.92
C ILE A 107 1.74 2.92 19.83
N GLU A 108 1.38 2.34 20.96
CA GLU A 108 0.32 1.35 21.10
C GLU A 108 -0.67 1.80 22.19
N PRO A 109 -1.67 2.64 21.85
CA PRO A 109 -2.65 3.12 22.82
C PRO A 109 -3.59 2.00 23.30
N GLY A 110 -3.49 0.82 22.71
CA GLY A 110 -4.40 -0.31 22.89
C GLY A 110 -5.48 -0.34 21.81
N TRP A 111 -6.17 -1.48 21.71
CA TRP A 111 -7.22 -1.70 20.70
C TRP A 111 -8.35 -0.68 20.84
N ALA A 112 -8.84 -0.19 19.71
CA ALA A 112 -9.93 0.78 19.60
C ALA A 112 -9.66 2.12 20.35
N ASN A 113 -8.40 2.48 20.55
CA ASN A 113 -8.03 3.79 21.07
C ASN A 113 -7.35 4.63 19.99
N THR A 114 -7.54 5.94 20.05
CA THR A 114 -6.89 6.89 19.13
C THR A 114 -5.45 7.18 19.57
N PHE A 115 -4.64 7.62 18.62
CA PHE A 115 -3.26 8.05 18.90
C PHE A 115 -3.24 9.46 19.49
N ASP A 116 -2.43 9.67 20.53
CA ASP A 116 -2.11 10.99 21.03
C ASP A 116 -1.01 11.63 20.15
N MET A 117 -1.36 12.68 19.44
CA MET A 117 -0.42 13.38 18.54
C MET A 117 0.75 14.00 19.28
N ALA A 118 0.60 14.33 20.55
CA ALA A 118 1.72 14.82 21.37
C ALA A 118 2.75 13.72 21.62
N GLN A 119 2.32 12.48 21.84
CA GLN A 119 3.21 11.31 21.95
C GLN A 119 3.90 11.01 20.62
N VAL A 120 3.16 11.09 19.49
CA VAL A 120 3.74 10.92 18.15
C VAL A 120 4.83 11.95 17.90
N GLU A 121 4.55 13.23 18.18
CA GLU A 121 5.51 14.30 18.02
C GLU A 121 6.73 14.12 18.93
N GLN A 122 6.53 13.73 20.19
CA GLN A 122 7.61 13.47 21.13
C GLN A 122 8.53 12.34 20.65
N ALA A 123 7.95 11.23 20.17
CA ALA A 123 8.73 10.12 19.62
C ALA A 123 9.61 10.54 18.43
N LEU A 124 9.10 11.42 17.56
CA LEU A 124 9.87 11.96 16.42
C LEU A 124 11.03 12.87 16.88
N LYS A 125 10.83 13.66 17.95
CA LYS A 125 11.87 14.52 18.54
C LYS A 125 13.00 13.71 19.18
N GLU A 126 12.63 12.69 19.93
CA GLU A 126 13.57 11.86 20.68
C GLU A 126 14.36 10.87 19.81
N ASN A 127 13.82 10.49 18.65
CA ASN A 127 14.39 9.49 17.77
C ASN A 127 14.66 10.06 16.36
N PRO A 128 15.72 10.84 16.16
CA PRO A 128 16.03 11.45 14.86
C PRO A 128 16.31 10.41 13.74
N ALA A 129 16.69 9.18 14.11
CA ALA A 129 16.91 8.07 13.18
C ALA A 129 15.62 7.52 12.55
N ILE A 130 14.43 7.88 13.04
CA ILE A 130 13.17 7.54 12.39
C ILE A 130 13.17 8.16 10.98
N THR A 131 12.97 7.32 9.96
CA THR A 131 12.85 7.73 8.57
C THR A 131 11.43 7.58 8.05
N PHE A 132 10.68 6.59 8.56
CA PHE A 132 9.29 6.34 8.21
C PHE A 132 8.39 6.31 9.43
N ILE A 133 7.19 6.89 9.27
CA ILE A 133 6.03 6.63 10.11
C ILE A 133 5.18 5.59 9.37
N CYS A 134 4.77 4.51 10.04
CA CYS A 134 3.97 3.44 9.49
C CYS A 134 2.64 3.33 10.25
N MET A 135 1.52 3.30 9.53
CA MET A 135 0.20 3.19 10.14
C MET A 135 -0.82 2.56 9.20
N VAL A 136 -1.94 2.12 9.76
CA VAL A 136 -3.15 1.70 9.05
C VAL A 136 -4.12 2.88 8.98
N PHE A 137 -4.74 3.15 7.83
CA PHE A 137 -5.75 4.20 7.72
C PHE A 137 -7.07 3.76 8.38
N HIS A 138 -7.67 2.67 7.88
CA HIS A 138 -8.87 2.07 8.48
C HIS A 138 -8.47 0.76 9.14
N GLU A 139 -8.38 0.77 10.46
CA GLU A 139 -8.13 -0.43 11.24
C GLU A 139 -9.42 -1.25 11.34
N THR A 140 -9.54 -2.23 10.44
CA THR A 140 -10.77 -3.01 10.26
C THR A 140 -11.16 -3.79 11.51
N SER A 141 -10.18 -4.28 12.25
CA SER A 141 -10.40 -5.08 13.46
C SER A 141 -11.10 -4.30 14.60
N THR A 142 -10.93 -2.98 14.59
CA THR A 142 -11.52 -2.07 15.57
C THR A 142 -12.53 -1.10 14.95
N SER A 143 -12.71 -1.15 13.62
CA SER A 143 -13.56 -0.24 12.82
C SER A 143 -13.18 1.25 12.98
N MET A 144 -11.91 1.54 13.25
CA MET A 144 -11.43 2.91 13.46
C MET A 144 -10.82 3.51 12.21
N ILE A 145 -11.16 4.76 11.93
CA ILE A 145 -10.42 5.60 10.98
C ILE A 145 -9.35 6.35 11.77
N ASN A 146 -8.10 6.13 11.41
CA ASN A 146 -6.96 6.74 12.07
C ASN A 146 -6.65 8.15 11.51
N PRO A 147 -6.02 9.05 12.30
CA PRO A 147 -5.80 10.45 11.97
C PRO A 147 -4.62 10.64 10.98
N VAL A 148 -4.78 10.15 9.76
CA VAL A 148 -3.72 10.15 8.74
C VAL A 148 -3.27 11.56 8.37
N HIS A 149 -4.22 12.52 8.34
CA HIS A 149 -3.90 13.91 8.02
C HIS A 149 -2.95 14.53 9.06
N GLU A 150 -3.29 14.39 10.34
CA GLU A 150 -2.50 14.93 11.46
C GLU A 150 -1.11 14.28 11.50
N VAL A 151 -1.05 12.97 11.29
CA VAL A 151 0.22 12.23 11.21
C VAL A 151 1.05 12.69 10.00
N GLY A 152 0.40 12.92 8.84
CA GLY A 152 1.06 13.45 7.65
C GLY A 152 1.64 14.84 7.84
N LEU A 153 0.95 15.71 8.60
CA LEU A 153 1.50 17.03 8.97
C LEU A 153 2.74 16.89 9.85
N LEU A 154 2.74 15.96 10.80
CA LEU A 154 3.91 15.68 11.63
C LEU A 154 5.05 15.07 10.80
N ALA A 155 4.76 14.14 9.90
CA ALA A 155 5.75 13.58 8.98
C ALA A 155 6.44 14.69 8.18
N LYS A 156 5.67 15.58 7.56
CA LYS A 156 6.19 16.73 6.82
C LYS A 156 7.01 17.67 7.70
N LYS A 157 6.52 18.01 8.89
CA LYS A 157 7.20 18.91 9.85
C LYS A 157 8.58 18.39 10.25
N TYR A 158 8.72 17.08 10.43
CA TYR A 158 9.96 16.43 10.87
C TYR A 158 10.79 15.84 9.72
N GLY A 159 10.38 16.06 8.45
CA GLY A 159 11.08 15.54 7.28
C GLY A 159 11.11 14.01 7.22
N LYS A 160 10.04 13.36 7.70
CA LYS A 160 9.87 11.91 7.67
C LYS A 160 8.96 11.48 6.54
N ARG A 161 9.11 10.24 6.07
CA ARG A 161 8.19 9.63 5.11
C ARG A 161 7.01 8.99 5.84
N LEU A 162 5.85 8.95 5.18
CA LEU A 162 4.64 8.33 5.71
C LEU A 162 4.22 7.15 4.83
N PHE A 163 4.24 5.94 5.43
CA PHE A 163 3.64 4.72 4.87
C PHE A 163 2.24 4.52 5.47
N VAL A 164 1.25 4.29 4.60
CA VAL A 164 -0.14 4.05 5.04
C VAL A 164 -0.71 2.79 4.39
N ASP A 165 -1.12 1.83 5.21
CA ASP A 165 -1.97 0.72 4.78
C ASP A 165 -3.39 1.24 4.55
N CYS A 166 -3.81 1.33 3.28
CA CYS A 166 -5.14 1.75 2.85
C CYS A 166 -6.00 0.55 2.39
N VAL A 167 -5.64 -0.68 2.74
CA VAL A 167 -6.27 -1.90 2.23
C VAL A 167 -7.79 -1.89 2.41
N SER A 168 -8.29 -1.50 3.55
CA SER A 168 -9.74 -1.40 3.80
C SER A 168 -10.30 0.02 3.75
N ALA A 169 -9.47 1.01 3.40
CA ALA A 169 -9.89 2.41 3.26
C ALA A 169 -10.10 2.82 1.79
N ALA A 170 -9.23 2.36 0.87
CA ALA A 170 -9.28 2.77 -0.53
C ALA A 170 -10.61 2.40 -1.18
N ALA A 171 -11.20 3.36 -1.90
CA ALA A 171 -12.54 3.35 -2.48
C ALA A 171 -13.71 3.42 -1.47
N GLY A 172 -13.45 3.23 -0.17
CA GLY A 172 -14.46 3.41 0.90
C GLY A 172 -14.33 4.74 1.63
N GLN A 173 -13.15 5.33 1.60
CA GLN A 173 -12.84 6.65 2.15
C GLN A 173 -12.23 7.53 1.07
N PHE A 174 -12.42 8.84 1.19
CA PHE A 174 -11.68 9.79 0.35
C PHE A 174 -10.24 9.87 0.83
N ILE A 175 -9.30 9.56 -0.07
CA ILE A 175 -7.87 9.54 0.24
C ILE A 175 -7.17 10.49 -0.74
N ASP A 176 -6.61 11.56 -0.23
CA ASP A 176 -5.79 12.51 -0.97
C ASP A 176 -4.34 12.38 -0.48
N VAL A 177 -3.53 11.63 -1.22
CA VAL A 177 -2.14 11.35 -0.81
C VAL A 177 -1.28 12.61 -0.79
N VAL A 178 -1.59 13.61 -1.61
CA VAL A 178 -0.85 14.88 -1.69
C VAL A 178 -1.12 15.71 -0.44
N ASN A 179 -2.40 15.99 -0.15
CA ASN A 179 -2.79 16.82 0.98
C ASN A 179 -2.54 16.16 2.34
N ASN A 180 -2.58 14.82 2.38
CA ASN A 180 -2.25 14.05 3.59
C ASN A 180 -0.75 13.74 3.73
N ASN A 181 0.10 14.24 2.83
CA ASN A 181 1.55 14.01 2.82
C ASN A 181 1.93 12.52 2.93
N ILE A 182 1.17 11.64 2.28
CA ILE A 182 1.43 10.20 2.23
C ILE A 182 2.50 9.95 1.17
N ASP A 183 3.63 9.37 1.55
CA ASP A 183 4.70 9.09 0.59
C ASP A 183 4.49 7.76 -0.14
N ILE A 184 3.86 6.80 0.51
CA ILE A 184 3.55 5.49 -0.06
C ILE A 184 2.33 4.89 0.63
N CYS A 185 1.40 4.37 -0.15
CA CYS A 185 0.25 3.63 0.37
C CYS A 185 -0.03 2.37 -0.45
N THR A 186 -0.74 1.45 0.17
CA THR A 186 -1.04 0.13 -0.36
C THR A 186 -2.54 -0.14 -0.31
N SER A 187 -3.04 -0.96 -1.25
CA SER A 187 -4.38 -1.51 -1.15
C SER A 187 -4.56 -2.78 -2.01
N VAL A 188 -5.81 -3.27 -2.16
CA VAL A 188 -6.15 -4.49 -2.90
C VAL A 188 -7.56 -4.42 -3.47
N GLY A 189 -7.79 -5.09 -4.60
CA GLY A 189 -9.10 -5.11 -5.26
C GLY A 189 -10.24 -5.71 -4.42
N GLY A 190 -9.96 -6.71 -3.60
CA GLY A 190 -10.96 -7.51 -2.87
C GLY A 190 -11.55 -6.88 -1.61
N LYS A 191 -11.48 -5.56 -1.46
CA LYS A 191 -12.03 -4.76 -0.36
C LYS A 191 -13.07 -3.76 -0.90
N CYS A 192 -13.07 -2.52 -0.42
CA CYS A 192 -14.07 -1.51 -0.80
C CYS A 192 -14.11 -1.19 -2.31
N LEU A 193 -13.03 -1.49 -3.05
CA LEU A 193 -13.02 -1.38 -4.51
C LEU A 193 -14.01 -2.33 -5.21
N GLY A 194 -14.41 -3.43 -4.55
CA GLY A 194 -15.42 -4.35 -5.08
C GLY A 194 -14.93 -5.30 -6.17
N ALA A 195 -13.61 -5.44 -6.33
CA ALA A 195 -13.00 -6.40 -7.26
C ALA A 195 -12.63 -7.72 -6.56
N PHE A 196 -11.98 -8.64 -7.28
CA PHE A 196 -11.50 -9.89 -6.71
C PHE A 196 -10.25 -9.69 -5.85
N PRO A 197 -10.06 -10.48 -4.77
CA PRO A 197 -8.78 -10.57 -4.10
C PRO A 197 -7.73 -11.19 -5.03
N GLY A 198 -6.46 -10.75 -4.91
CA GLY A 198 -5.36 -11.29 -5.71
C GLY A 198 -4.67 -10.30 -6.64
N ALA A 199 -5.21 -9.08 -6.77
CA ALA A 199 -4.54 -7.94 -7.37
C ALA A 199 -4.40 -6.85 -6.31
N ALA A 200 -3.19 -6.64 -5.81
CA ALA A 200 -2.84 -5.59 -4.87
C ALA A 200 -2.16 -4.42 -5.61
N TYR A 201 -2.21 -3.23 -5.03
CA TYR A 201 -1.61 -2.07 -5.67
C TYR A 201 -0.94 -1.14 -4.67
N VAL A 202 0.03 -0.40 -5.18
CA VAL A 202 0.82 0.59 -4.45
C VAL A 202 0.69 1.92 -5.19
N CYS A 203 0.54 3.01 -4.44
CA CYS A 203 0.72 4.37 -4.94
C CYS A 203 1.80 5.05 -4.09
N ALA A 204 2.85 5.54 -4.72
CA ALA A 204 3.99 6.08 -4.00
C ALA A 204 4.62 7.27 -4.73
N LYS A 205 5.25 8.16 -3.99
CA LYS A 205 6.09 9.21 -4.57
C LYS A 205 7.19 8.60 -5.43
N GLU A 206 7.38 9.12 -6.61
CA GLU A 206 8.32 8.57 -7.56
C GLU A 206 9.78 8.71 -7.08
N ASP A 207 10.11 9.78 -6.37
CA ASP A 207 11.44 9.97 -5.78
C ASP A 207 11.78 8.88 -4.74
N LEU A 208 10.78 8.44 -3.98
CA LEU A 208 10.93 7.30 -3.07
C LEU A 208 11.20 6.01 -3.85
N LEU A 209 10.40 5.72 -4.89
CA LEU A 209 10.59 4.52 -5.72
C LEU A 209 11.96 4.49 -6.40
N GLN A 210 12.44 5.63 -6.90
CA GLN A 210 13.77 5.79 -7.48
C GLN A 210 14.89 5.53 -6.47
N SER A 211 14.64 5.77 -5.18
CA SER A 211 15.62 5.54 -4.11
C SER A 211 15.74 4.07 -3.68
N VAL A 212 14.88 3.17 -4.20
CA VAL A 212 14.86 1.74 -3.87
C VAL A 212 15.53 0.94 -5.01
N PRO A 213 16.79 0.50 -4.82
CA PRO A 213 17.51 -0.20 -5.89
C PRO A 213 16.97 -1.62 -6.09
N ALA A 214 16.71 -1.99 -7.34
CA ALA A 214 16.16 -3.29 -7.71
C ALA A 214 17.08 -4.47 -7.33
N GLU A 215 18.39 -4.26 -7.37
CA GLU A 215 19.41 -5.30 -7.13
C GLU A 215 19.65 -5.57 -5.65
N GLN A 216 19.29 -4.62 -4.78
CA GLN A 216 19.54 -4.70 -3.33
C GLN A 216 18.31 -5.17 -2.53
N GLY A 217 17.22 -5.53 -3.20
CA GLY A 217 16.00 -6.00 -2.54
C GLY A 217 16.25 -7.31 -1.77
N LYS A 218 15.70 -7.38 -0.54
CA LYS A 218 15.78 -8.57 0.31
C LYS A 218 15.00 -9.76 -0.24
N ASN A 219 14.05 -9.50 -1.16
CA ASN A 219 13.16 -10.49 -1.75
C ASN A 219 13.33 -10.59 -3.27
N VAL A 220 13.08 -11.78 -3.81
CA VAL A 220 13.08 -12.00 -5.27
C VAL A 220 11.78 -11.48 -5.87
N TYR A 221 10.63 -11.87 -5.31
CA TYR A 221 9.29 -11.51 -5.82
C TYR A 221 8.77 -10.21 -5.22
N LEU A 222 8.77 -10.07 -3.89
CA LEU A 222 8.30 -8.89 -3.19
C LEU A 222 9.39 -7.80 -3.16
N ASN A 223 9.82 -7.38 -4.34
CA ASN A 223 10.89 -6.41 -4.53
C ASN A 223 10.34 -5.15 -5.21
N LEU A 224 10.08 -4.10 -4.42
CA LEU A 224 9.49 -2.86 -4.90
C LEU A 224 10.30 -2.21 -6.02
N GLY A 225 11.63 -2.22 -5.92
CA GLY A 225 12.52 -1.65 -6.93
C GLY A 225 12.41 -2.37 -8.27
N LYS A 226 12.31 -3.71 -8.28
CA LYS A 226 12.11 -4.48 -9.52
C LYS A 226 10.75 -4.21 -10.14
N HIS A 227 9.68 -4.13 -9.33
CA HIS A 227 8.35 -3.77 -9.82
C HIS A 227 8.36 -2.38 -10.43
N TYR A 228 8.95 -1.40 -9.77
CA TYR A 228 9.05 -0.04 -10.30
C TYR A 228 9.89 0.02 -11.58
N ALA A 229 11.08 -0.57 -11.60
CA ALA A 229 11.96 -0.52 -12.77
C ALA A 229 11.29 -1.11 -14.02
N MET A 230 10.60 -2.25 -13.89
CA MET A 230 9.92 -2.87 -15.01
C MET A 230 8.68 -2.07 -15.46
N ALA A 231 7.87 -1.61 -14.51
CA ALA A 231 6.70 -0.79 -14.79
C ALA A 231 7.07 0.54 -15.48
N LYS A 232 8.12 1.21 -15.00
CA LYS A 232 8.61 2.48 -15.58
C LYS A 232 9.19 2.30 -16.97
N LYS A 233 9.85 1.16 -17.24
CA LYS A 233 10.50 0.88 -18.54
C LYS A 233 9.47 0.56 -19.63
N CYS A 234 8.46 -0.23 -19.33
CA CYS A 234 7.58 -0.81 -20.37
C CYS A 234 6.16 -1.15 -19.87
N HIS A 235 5.69 -0.57 -18.76
CA HIS A 235 4.36 -0.88 -18.20
C HIS A 235 4.12 -2.38 -18.02
N GLN A 236 5.10 -3.10 -17.47
CA GLN A 236 5.05 -4.53 -17.23
C GLN A 236 5.40 -4.87 -15.78
N THR A 237 5.16 -6.12 -15.39
CA THR A 237 5.60 -6.68 -14.12
C THR A 237 6.90 -7.46 -14.27
N PRO A 238 7.77 -7.55 -13.24
CA PRO A 238 9.03 -8.29 -13.33
C PRO A 238 8.82 -9.80 -13.49
N ASN A 239 7.74 -10.34 -12.97
CA ASN A 239 7.37 -11.75 -13.03
C ASN A 239 5.99 -11.88 -13.67
N THR A 240 5.61 -13.10 -14.09
CA THR A 240 4.28 -13.35 -14.66
C THR A 240 3.19 -13.02 -13.63
N PRO A 241 2.30 -12.06 -13.93
CA PRO A 241 1.23 -11.67 -13.03
C PRO A 241 -0.02 -12.52 -13.25
N ASN A 242 -1.01 -12.38 -12.39
CA ASN A 242 -2.36 -12.85 -12.66
C ASN A 242 -3.08 -11.86 -13.60
N VAL A 243 -2.89 -12.01 -14.90
CA VAL A 243 -3.41 -11.11 -15.94
C VAL A 243 -4.93 -10.98 -15.85
N THR A 244 -5.63 -12.10 -15.64
CA THR A 244 -7.10 -12.15 -15.53
C THR A 244 -7.61 -11.27 -14.39
N LEU A 245 -6.93 -11.30 -13.23
CA LEU A 245 -7.31 -10.44 -12.11
C LEU A 245 -6.96 -8.97 -12.33
N PHE A 246 -5.96 -8.68 -13.14
CA PHE A 246 -5.62 -7.30 -13.51
C PHE A 246 -6.69 -6.70 -14.43
N TRP A 247 -7.27 -7.50 -15.34
CA TRP A 247 -8.42 -7.10 -16.14
C TRP A 247 -9.67 -6.80 -15.28
N ALA A 248 -9.86 -7.56 -14.21
CA ALA A 248 -10.99 -7.42 -13.31
C ALA A 248 -10.78 -6.38 -12.19
N LEU A 249 -9.64 -5.71 -12.15
CA LEU A 249 -9.30 -4.63 -11.23
C LEU A 249 -9.70 -3.28 -11.84
#